data_a5c904bb8a14da8b02b0221a2e5b7f60
#
_entry.id   a5c904bb8a14da8b02b0221a2e5b7f60
#
_cell.length_a   1.000
_cell.length_b   1.000
_cell.length_c   1.000
_cell.angle_alpha   90.00
_cell.angle_beta   90.00
_cell.angle_gamma   90.00
#
_symmetry.space_group_name_H-M   'P 1'
#
loop_
_entity.id
_entity.type
_entity.pdbx_description
1 polymer ?
#
loop_
_entity_poly.entity_id
_entity_poly.type
_entity_poly.pdbx_seq_one_letter_code
_entity_poly.pdbx_strand_id
1 'polypeptide(L)'
;LHKAIRRQRQMCIRDRMITAGDFRNGMTFEYDGSVCQVVEFQHVKPGKGAAFVRTKFKNVITGAVVEKSFNPTEKFEKAMVERKDMEYLYQDGDLYYFMDPETYEQAPLSADQLGDALKFVKENMQVKFCSFKGKVFSVEPPTFVELAVTHTEPGVKGNTATNVTKPATLETGATVTVPMFINDGDMIRVDTRTGEYMERV
;
A
#
# COMPACT_ATOMS: atom_id res chain seq x y z
N LEU A 1 -24.16 23.02 29.36
CA LEU A 1 -24.02 21.79 28.55
C LEU A 1 -23.89 22.07 27.03
N HIS A 2 -24.71 22.97 26.44
CA HIS A 2 -24.68 23.23 24.99
C HIS A 2 -23.39 23.92 24.47
N LYS A 3 -22.68 24.71 25.27
CA LYS A 3 -21.41 25.35 24.86
C LYS A 3 -20.23 24.37 24.80
N ALA A 4 -20.21 23.36 25.67
CA ALA A 4 -19.16 22.34 25.68
C ALA A 4 -19.30 21.39 24.46
N ILE A 5 -20.52 20.99 24.11
CA ILE A 5 -20.81 20.14 22.96
C ILE A 5 -20.50 20.86 21.62
N ARG A 6 -20.76 22.17 21.52
CA ARG A 6 -20.37 22.97 20.35
C ARG A 6 -18.85 23.10 20.20
N ARG A 7 -18.10 23.27 21.31
CA ARG A 7 -16.63 23.32 21.29
C ARG A 7 -16.03 21.96 20.86
N GLN A 8 -16.59 20.88 21.36
CA GLN A 8 -16.13 19.52 21.00
C GLN A 8 -16.44 19.19 19.53
N ARG A 9 -17.61 19.57 18.98
CA ARG A 9 -17.91 19.48 17.56
C ARG A 9 -17.02 20.36 16.69
N GLN A 10 -16.71 21.59 17.11
CA GLN A 10 -15.81 22.47 16.38
C GLN A 10 -14.35 22.00 16.44
N MET A 11 -13.90 21.37 17.53
CA MET A 11 -12.59 20.72 17.61
C MET A 11 -12.49 19.53 16.63
N CYS A 12 -13.50 18.66 16.59
CA CYS A 12 -13.53 17.54 15.66
C CYS A 12 -13.59 17.95 14.17
N ILE A 13 -14.12 19.13 13.84
CA ILE A 13 -14.16 19.64 12.46
C ILE A 13 -12.84 20.29 12.08
N ARG A 14 -12.13 20.95 13.00
CA ARG A 14 -10.80 21.54 12.74
C ARG A 14 -9.72 20.50 12.48
N ASP A 15 -9.82 19.34 13.10
CA ASP A 15 -8.86 18.24 12.91
C ASP A 15 -9.04 17.46 11.59
N ARG A 16 -10.13 17.73 10.85
CA ARG A 16 -10.43 17.09 9.57
C ARG A 16 -9.98 17.88 8.35
N MET A 17 -9.71 19.17 8.51
CA MET A 17 -9.35 20.04 7.39
C MET A 17 -7.87 20.35 7.42
N ILE A 18 -7.21 20.12 6.29
CA ILE A 18 -5.82 20.51 6.02
C ILE A 18 -5.80 21.53 4.90
N THR A 19 -4.79 22.40 4.89
CA THR A 19 -4.58 23.31 3.75
C THR A 19 -3.52 22.76 2.82
N ALA A 20 -3.52 23.16 1.55
CA ALA A 20 -2.47 22.77 0.62
C ALA A 20 -1.07 23.20 1.13
N GLY A 21 -1.01 24.27 1.94
CA GLY A 21 0.21 24.72 2.60
C GLY A 21 0.76 23.74 3.65
N ASP A 22 -0.08 22.86 4.18
CA ASP A 22 0.29 21.87 5.20
C ASP A 22 0.70 20.51 4.61
N PHE A 23 0.66 20.36 3.30
CA PHE A 23 0.97 19.08 2.65
C PHE A 23 2.36 18.56 3.02
N ARG A 24 2.44 17.25 3.23
CA ARG A 24 3.66 16.48 3.48
C ARG A 24 3.62 15.21 2.64
N ASN A 25 4.77 14.70 2.25
CA ASN A 25 4.86 13.41 1.56
C ASN A 25 4.22 12.31 2.40
N GLY A 26 3.39 11.50 1.77
CA GLY A 26 2.64 10.43 2.42
C GLY A 26 1.32 10.85 3.06
N MET A 27 1.00 12.15 3.17
CA MET A 27 -0.31 12.60 3.67
C MET A 27 -1.43 12.18 2.73
N THR A 28 -2.57 11.77 3.34
CA THR A 28 -3.79 11.42 2.61
C THR A 28 -4.83 12.52 2.76
N PHE A 29 -5.45 12.88 1.66
CA PHE A 29 -6.51 13.88 1.59
C PHE A 29 -7.60 13.46 0.61
N GLU A 30 -8.80 13.98 0.79
CA GLU A 30 -9.91 13.75 -0.14
C GLU A 30 -9.86 14.78 -1.26
N TYR A 31 -9.82 14.28 -2.49
CA TYR A 31 -9.88 15.08 -3.70
C TYR A 31 -10.82 14.42 -4.70
N ASP A 32 -11.82 15.17 -5.17
CA ASP A 32 -12.83 14.71 -6.14
C ASP A 32 -13.51 13.39 -5.72
N GLY A 33 -13.85 13.29 -4.42
CA GLY A 33 -14.52 12.11 -3.85
C GLY A 33 -13.62 10.87 -3.70
N SER A 34 -12.33 11.00 -4.00
CA SER A 34 -11.34 9.92 -3.94
C SER A 34 -10.26 10.19 -2.89
N VAL A 35 -9.68 9.12 -2.36
CA VAL A 35 -8.51 9.22 -1.48
C VAL A 35 -7.27 9.44 -2.33
N CYS A 36 -6.58 10.53 -2.09
CA CYS A 36 -5.31 10.87 -2.72
C CYS A 36 -4.19 10.93 -1.69
N GLN A 37 -3.03 10.43 -2.05
CA GLN A 37 -1.81 10.49 -1.26
C GLN A 37 -0.80 11.42 -1.91
N VAL A 38 -0.27 12.38 -1.14
CA VAL A 38 0.80 13.27 -1.59
C VAL A 38 2.08 12.47 -1.81
N VAL A 39 2.58 12.47 -3.03
CA VAL A 39 3.86 11.85 -3.42
C VAL A 39 4.98 12.87 -3.27
N GLU A 40 4.75 14.08 -3.82
CA GLU A 40 5.72 15.17 -3.83
C GLU A 40 4.97 16.50 -3.75
N PHE A 41 5.54 17.47 -3.07
CA PHE A 41 5.01 18.83 -3.02
C PHE A 41 6.11 19.87 -3.05
N GLN A 42 5.82 21.01 -3.66
CA GLN A 42 6.75 22.13 -3.77
C GLN A 42 6.02 23.45 -3.55
N HIS A 43 6.46 24.22 -2.56
CA HIS A 43 5.99 25.59 -2.38
C HIS A 43 6.70 26.52 -3.36
N VAL A 44 5.95 27.14 -4.26
CA VAL A 44 6.46 28.08 -5.25
C VAL A 44 5.99 29.48 -4.90
N LYS A 45 6.95 30.38 -4.70
CA LYS A 45 6.72 31.82 -4.50
C LYS A 45 7.34 32.55 -5.72
N PRO A 46 6.56 32.81 -6.78
CA PRO A 46 7.08 33.57 -7.93
C PRO A 46 7.36 34.99 -7.50
N GLY A 47 8.38 35.62 -8.09
CA GLY A 47 8.74 37.01 -7.81
C GLY A 47 7.63 38.01 -8.15
N LYS A 48 6.76 37.65 -9.11
CA LYS A 48 5.52 38.35 -9.48
C LYS A 48 4.39 37.31 -9.57
N GLY A 49 3.36 37.49 -8.77
CA GLY A 49 2.17 36.60 -8.74
C GLY A 49 1.88 35.97 -7.38
N ALA A 50 0.76 35.26 -7.27
CA ALA A 50 0.36 34.57 -6.05
C ALA A 50 1.21 33.32 -5.81
N ALA A 51 1.52 33.03 -4.56
CA ALA A 51 2.16 31.79 -4.17
C ALA A 51 1.23 30.59 -4.43
N PHE A 52 1.79 29.47 -4.86
CA PHE A 52 1.05 28.23 -5.05
C PHE A 52 1.87 27.01 -4.58
N VAL A 53 1.16 25.92 -4.32
CA VAL A 53 1.77 24.63 -3.97
C VAL A 53 1.58 23.69 -5.15
N ARG A 54 2.68 23.35 -5.82
CA ARG A 54 2.67 22.31 -6.85
C ARG A 54 2.71 20.97 -6.12
N THR A 55 1.71 20.14 -6.36
CA THR A 55 1.55 18.88 -5.66
C THR A 55 1.39 17.75 -6.67
N LYS A 56 2.23 16.74 -6.54
CA LYS A 56 2.09 15.45 -7.23
C LYS A 56 1.46 14.47 -6.24
N PHE A 57 0.31 13.94 -6.59
CA PHE A 57 -0.41 13.04 -5.73
C PHE A 57 -0.90 11.82 -6.49
N LYS A 58 -0.99 10.70 -5.79
CA LYS A 58 -1.48 9.43 -6.31
C LYS A 58 -2.89 9.19 -5.79
N ASN A 59 -3.82 8.92 -6.68
CA ASN A 59 -5.11 8.39 -6.29
C ASN A 59 -4.90 6.96 -5.79
N VAL A 60 -5.22 6.71 -4.52
CA VAL A 60 -4.91 5.43 -3.86
C VAL A 60 -5.80 4.30 -4.40
N ILE A 61 -6.99 4.63 -4.92
CA ILE A 61 -7.95 3.65 -5.45
C ILE A 61 -7.57 3.24 -6.87
N THR A 62 -7.29 4.21 -7.74
CA THR A 62 -7.03 3.96 -9.18
C THR A 62 -5.55 3.80 -9.50
N GLY A 63 -4.66 4.14 -8.58
CA GLY A 63 -3.22 4.17 -8.81
C GLY A 63 -2.72 5.34 -9.67
N ALA A 64 -3.61 6.13 -10.26
CA ALA A 64 -3.26 7.23 -11.15
C ALA A 64 -2.49 8.33 -10.40
N VAL A 65 -1.40 8.80 -10.99
CA VAL A 65 -0.60 9.91 -10.47
C VAL A 65 -0.93 11.17 -11.25
N VAL A 66 -1.30 12.23 -10.53
CA VAL A 66 -1.69 13.53 -11.08
C VAL A 66 -0.82 14.62 -10.45
N GLU A 67 -0.41 15.58 -11.26
CA GLU A 67 0.26 16.80 -10.79
C GLU A 67 -0.69 17.99 -10.94
N LYS A 68 -0.89 18.74 -9.85
CA LYS A 68 -1.74 19.93 -9.83
C LYS A 68 -1.18 20.98 -8.90
N SER A 69 -1.45 22.24 -9.24
CA SER A 69 -1.10 23.40 -8.41
C SER A 69 -2.34 23.86 -7.64
N PHE A 70 -2.18 24.02 -6.33
CA PHE A 70 -3.22 24.47 -5.43
C PHE A 70 -2.85 25.80 -4.78
N ASN A 71 -3.87 26.57 -4.38
CA ASN A 71 -3.64 27.73 -3.55
C ASN A 71 -3.20 27.26 -2.15
N PRO A 72 -2.16 27.86 -1.52
CA PRO A 72 -1.70 27.44 -0.18
C PRO A 72 -2.79 27.46 0.89
N THR A 73 -3.80 28.31 0.73
CA THR A 73 -4.96 28.41 1.65
C THR A 73 -6.14 27.52 1.30
N GLU A 74 -6.07 26.79 0.17
CA GLU A 74 -7.11 25.86 -0.25
C GLU A 74 -7.24 24.72 0.74
N LYS A 75 -8.47 24.43 1.15
CA LYS A 75 -8.78 23.47 2.22
C LYS A 75 -9.23 22.15 1.62
N PHE A 76 -8.70 21.08 2.20
CA PHE A 76 -9.04 19.69 1.86
C PHE A 76 -9.45 18.94 3.11
N GLU A 77 -10.33 17.97 2.97
CA GLU A 77 -10.62 17.04 4.04
C GLU A 77 -9.47 16.02 4.14
N LYS A 78 -8.99 15.81 5.36
CA LYS A 78 -8.02 14.74 5.61
C LYS A 78 -8.72 13.40 5.44
N ALA A 79 -8.26 12.58 4.49
CA ALA A 79 -8.79 11.25 4.30
C ALA A 79 -8.28 10.35 5.44
N MET A 80 -9.20 9.90 6.28
CA MET A 80 -8.89 8.89 7.30
C MET A 80 -8.97 7.51 6.66
N VAL A 81 -7.81 6.90 6.45
CA VAL A 81 -7.71 5.51 6.02
C VAL A 81 -7.78 4.64 7.26
N GLU A 82 -8.80 3.82 7.34
CA GLU A 82 -8.95 2.81 8.38
C GLU A 82 -8.13 1.58 7.98
N ARG A 83 -7.37 1.04 8.93
CA ARG A 83 -6.63 -0.20 8.76
C ARG A 83 -7.21 -1.24 9.69
N LYS A 84 -7.57 -2.40 9.12
CA LYS A 84 -8.14 -3.52 9.86
C LYS A 84 -7.32 -4.76 9.55
N ASP A 85 -6.92 -5.48 10.60
CA ASP A 85 -6.23 -6.76 10.44
C ASP A 85 -7.25 -7.81 10.02
N MET A 86 -6.93 -8.56 8.97
CA MET A 86 -7.75 -9.63 8.41
C MET A 86 -6.88 -10.84 8.14
N GLU A 87 -7.46 -12.03 8.19
CA GLU A 87 -6.78 -13.28 7.89
C GLU A 87 -7.25 -13.81 6.54
N TYR A 88 -6.33 -14.12 5.65
CA TYR A 88 -6.66 -14.76 4.37
C TYR A 88 -6.98 -16.24 4.60
N LEU A 89 -8.15 -16.67 4.17
CA LEU A 89 -8.62 -18.05 4.35
C LEU A 89 -8.33 -18.92 3.13
N TYR A 90 -9.00 -18.61 2.02
CA TYR A 90 -8.96 -19.41 0.79
C TYR A 90 -9.40 -18.61 -0.41
N GLN A 91 -9.16 -19.18 -1.59
CA GLN A 91 -9.68 -18.69 -2.86
C GLN A 91 -10.82 -19.58 -3.36
N ASP A 92 -11.88 -18.95 -3.85
CA ASP A 92 -12.98 -19.63 -4.56
C ASP A 92 -13.24 -18.90 -5.89
N GLY A 93 -12.87 -19.53 -6.99
CA GLY A 93 -12.88 -18.91 -8.31
C GLY A 93 -12.03 -17.65 -8.36
N ASP A 94 -12.64 -16.51 -8.70
CA ASP A 94 -11.98 -15.20 -8.79
C ASP A 94 -12.04 -14.40 -7.48
N LEU A 95 -12.58 -14.99 -6.41
CA LEU A 95 -12.76 -14.33 -5.12
C LEU A 95 -11.81 -14.91 -4.06
N TYR A 96 -11.24 -14.02 -3.28
CA TYR A 96 -10.36 -14.30 -2.16
C TYR A 96 -11.08 -13.95 -0.87
N TYR A 97 -11.24 -14.91 0.03
CA TYR A 97 -11.99 -14.76 1.27
C TYR A 97 -11.07 -14.46 2.42
N PHE A 98 -11.38 -13.38 3.11
CA PHE A 98 -10.66 -12.92 4.28
C PHE A 98 -11.61 -12.89 5.47
N MET A 99 -11.11 -13.20 6.65
CA MET A 99 -11.87 -13.22 7.89
C MET A 99 -11.29 -12.20 8.88
N ASP A 100 -12.18 -11.50 9.53
CA ASP A 100 -11.84 -10.67 10.67
C ASP A 100 -11.62 -11.57 11.90
N PRO A 101 -10.43 -11.55 12.53
CA PRO A 101 -10.15 -12.40 13.69
C PRO A 101 -10.96 -12.02 14.94
N GLU A 102 -11.54 -10.82 15.01
CA GLU A 102 -12.34 -10.36 16.14
C GLU A 102 -13.82 -10.68 15.97
N THR A 103 -14.38 -10.43 14.78
CA THR A 103 -15.82 -10.59 14.53
C THR A 103 -16.17 -11.88 13.79
N TYR A 104 -15.18 -12.59 13.24
CA TYR A 104 -15.33 -13.78 12.38
C TYR A 104 -16.16 -13.53 11.12
N GLU A 105 -16.36 -12.27 10.75
CA GLU A 105 -17.02 -11.90 9.52
C GLU A 105 -16.08 -12.13 8.33
N GLN A 106 -16.62 -12.73 7.27
CA GLN A 106 -15.88 -12.98 6.05
C GLN A 106 -16.17 -11.89 5.01
N ALA A 107 -15.11 -11.43 4.36
CA ALA A 107 -15.18 -10.44 3.29
C ALA A 107 -14.52 -11.00 2.01
N PRO A 108 -15.27 -11.16 0.91
CA PRO A 108 -14.70 -11.53 -0.37
C PRO A 108 -14.09 -10.30 -1.07
N LEU A 109 -12.91 -10.46 -1.64
CA LEU A 109 -12.25 -9.48 -2.49
C LEU A 109 -11.89 -10.09 -3.84
N SER A 110 -11.94 -9.28 -4.90
CA SER A 110 -11.49 -9.69 -6.22
C SER A 110 -9.96 -9.56 -6.37
N ALA A 111 -9.38 -10.27 -7.33
CA ALA A 111 -7.96 -10.15 -7.67
C ALA A 111 -7.54 -8.71 -7.97
N ASP A 112 -8.41 -7.92 -8.62
CA ASP A 112 -8.14 -6.50 -8.93
C ASP A 112 -7.98 -5.63 -7.68
N GLN A 113 -8.72 -5.94 -6.62
CA GLN A 113 -8.63 -5.21 -5.33
C GLN A 113 -7.38 -5.59 -4.53
N LEU A 114 -6.90 -6.83 -4.69
CA LEU A 114 -5.68 -7.32 -4.07
C LEU A 114 -4.42 -6.82 -4.81
N GLY A 115 -4.51 -6.73 -6.14
CA GLY A 115 -3.41 -6.26 -6.97
C GLY A 115 -2.10 -7.01 -6.69
N ASP A 116 -1.01 -6.25 -6.47
CA ASP A 116 0.31 -6.83 -6.21
C ASP A 116 0.43 -7.59 -4.87
N ALA A 117 -0.46 -7.34 -3.93
CA ALA A 117 -0.47 -8.08 -2.66
C ALA A 117 -0.68 -9.58 -2.85
N LEU A 118 -1.42 -9.96 -3.91
CA LEU A 118 -1.68 -11.37 -4.25
C LEU A 118 -0.41 -12.20 -4.43
N LYS A 119 0.67 -11.57 -4.90
CA LYS A 119 1.98 -12.22 -5.14
C LYS A 119 2.63 -12.75 -3.86
N PHE A 120 2.23 -12.22 -2.70
CA PHE A 120 2.90 -12.47 -1.42
C PHE A 120 1.97 -12.98 -0.33
N VAL A 121 0.68 -13.10 -0.61
CA VAL A 121 -0.33 -13.57 0.36
C VAL A 121 -0.54 -15.07 0.18
N LYS A 122 -0.45 -15.82 1.29
CA LYS A 122 -0.78 -17.25 1.36
C LYS A 122 -1.86 -17.50 2.42
N GLU A 123 -2.49 -18.66 2.37
CA GLU A 123 -3.53 -19.08 3.32
C GLU A 123 -3.06 -18.96 4.77
N ASN A 124 -3.98 -18.56 5.65
CA ASN A 124 -3.77 -18.30 7.08
C ASN A 124 -2.78 -17.16 7.38
N MET A 125 -2.53 -16.28 6.41
CA MET A 125 -1.69 -15.10 6.61
C MET A 125 -2.53 -13.91 7.06
N GLN A 126 -2.01 -13.18 8.05
CA GLN A 126 -2.61 -11.90 8.45
C GLN A 126 -2.17 -10.79 7.49
N VAL A 127 -3.14 -10.03 7.03
CA VAL A 127 -2.98 -8.87 6.13
C VAL A 127 -3.72 -7.66 6.71
N LYS A 128 -3.40 -6.47 6.22
CA LYS A 128 -4.11 -5.24 6.63
C LYS A 128 -4.99 -4.75 5.50
N PHE A 129 -6.28 -4.68 5.75
CA PHE A 129 -7.22 -4.02 4.87
C PHE A 129 -7.14 -2.52 5.07
N CYS A 130 -6.93 -1.80 3.99
CA CYS A 130 -7.04 -0.35 3.95
C CYS A 130 -8.40 0.03 3.39
N SER A 131 -9.23 0.66 4.22
CA SER A 131 -10.56 1.10 3.84
C SER A 131 -10.75 2.61 4.00
N PHE A 132 -11.64 3.15 3.19
CA PHE A 132 -12.07 4.54 3.26
C PHE A 132 -13.59 4.61 3.12
N LYS A 133 -14.26 5.23 4.09
CA LYS A 133 -15.74 5.31 4.14
C LYS A 133 -16.40 3.92 3.96
N GLY A 134 -15.81 2.89 4.57
CA GLY A 134 -16.31 1.51 4.53
C GLY A 134 -16.03 0.72 3.25
N LYS A 135 -15.31 1.30 2.29
CA LYS A 135 -14.88 0.58 1.08
C LYS A 135 -13.41 0.20 1.20
N VAL A 136 -13.12 -1.09 1.07
CA VAL A 136 -11.74 -1.59 0.96
C VAL A 136 -11.21 -1.25 -0.42
N PHE A 137 -10.03 -0.65 -0.48
CA PHE A 137 -9.39 -0.25 -1.74
C PHE A 137 -7.99 -0.83 -1.90
N SER A 138 -7.38 -1.32 -0.83
CA SER A 138 -6.05 -1.93 -0.87
C SER A 138 -5.90 -2.94 0.26
N VAL A 139 -5.06 -3.94 0.01
CA VAL A 139 -4.63 -4.92 1.00
C VAL A 139 -3.12 -4.83 1.12
N GLU A 140 -2.64 -4.66 2.34
CA GLU A 140 -1.22 -4.58 2.65
C GLU A 140 -0.79 -5.91 3.29
N PRO A 141 0.04 -6.75 2.64
CA PRO A 141 0.64 -7.91 3.28
C PRO A 141 1.65 -7.48 4.35
N PRO A 142 2.10 -8.38 5.23
CA PRO A 142 3.22 -8.11 6.11
C PRO A 142 4.45 -7.63 5.33
N THR A 143 5.26 -6.77 5.93
CA THR A 143 6.46 -6.21 5.27
C THR A 143 7.44 -7.31 4.83
N PHE A 144 7.54 -8.37 5.63
CA PHE A 144 8.36 -9.55 5.33
C PHE A 144 7.49 -10.78 5.37
N VAL A 145 7.66 -11.64 4.37
CA VAL A 145 6.96 -12.91 4.27
C VAL A 145 7.94 -14.04 4.03
N GLU A 146 7.64 -15.21 4.59
CA GLU A 146 8.42 -16.42 4.41
C GLU A 146 7.65 -17.32 3.45
N LEU A 147 8.26 -17.55 2.29
CA LEU A 147 7.66 -18.32 1.19
C LEU A 147 8.61 -19.40 0.71
N ALA A 148 8.05 -20.55 0.35
CA ALA A 148 8.82 -21.65 -0.23
C ALA A 148 9.12 -21.37 -1.71
N VAL A 149 10.33 -21.69 -2.12
CA VAL A 149 10.74 -21.69 -3.52
C VAL A 149 10.25 -22.97 -4.15
N THR A 150 9.37 -22.88 -5.16
CA THR A 150 8.85 -24.05 -5.87
C THR A 150 9.70 -24.43 -7.07
N HIS A 151 10.30 -23.45 -7.72
CA HIS A 151 11.14 -23.69 -8.89
C HIS A 151 12.24 -22.64 -9.03
N THR A 152 13.46 -23.07 -9.39
CA THR A 152 14.55 -22.18 -9.77
C THR A 152 15.12 -22.57 -11.12
N GLU A 153 15.43 -21.61 -11.96
CA GLU A 153 16.19 -21.88 -13.17
C GLU A 153 17.64 -22.23 -12.87
N PRO A 154 18.27 -23.16 -13.62
CA PRO A 154 19.69 -23.42 -13.49
C PRO A 154 20.47 -22.15 -13.85
N GLY A 155 21.25 -21.65 -12.93
CA GLY A 155 22.02 -20.44 -13.14
C GLY A 155 23.07 -20.60 -14.22
N VAL A 156 23.07 -19.72 -15.20
CA VAL A 156 24.12 -19.64 -16.21
C VAL A 156 25.34 -18.96 -15.58
N LYS A 157 26.41 -19.71 -15.35
CA LYS A 157 27.69 -19.16 -14.91
C LYS A 157 28.31 -18.32 -16.04
N GLY A 158 28.04 -17.03 -16.04
CA GLY A 158 28.82 -16.05 -16.82
C GLY A 158 30.14 -15.74 -16.13
N ASN A 159 31.19 -15.54 -16.91
CA ASN A 159 32.60 -15.60 -16.54
C ASN A 159 33.13 -14.47 -15.61
N THR A 160 32.30 -13.57 -15.03
CA THR A 160 32.83 -12.37 -14.36
C THR A 160 31.99 -11.77 -13.25
N ALA A 161 31.13 -12.49 -12.50
CA ALA A 161 30.32 -11.78 -11.52
C ALA A 161 30.36 -12.36 -10.11
N THR A 162 30.76 -11.53 -9.17
CA THR A 162 30.73 -11.75 -7.73
C THR A 162 29.31 -11.75 -7.12
N ASN A 163 28.26 -11.45 -7.89
CA ASN A 163 26.86 -11.44 -7.45
C ASN A 163 25.95 -12.01 -8.53
N VAL A 164 26.11 -13.29 -8.85
CA VAL A 164 25.23 -13.96 -9.82
C VAL A 164 23.93 -14.31 -9.12
N THR A 165 22.82 -13.84 -9.67
CA THR A 165 21.46 -14.12 -9.21
C THR A 165 20.71 -14.93 -10.26
N LYS A 166 19.63 -15.58 -9.86
CA LYS A 166 18.73 -16.35 -10.74
C LYS A 166 17.27 -16.06 -10.37
N PRO A 167 16.33 -16.19 -11.31
CA PRO A 167 14.92 -16.14 -11.01
C PRO A 167 14.48 -17.38 -10.24
N ALA A 168 13.61 -17.18 -9.25
CA ALA A 168 12.98 -18.23 -8.48
C ALA A 168 11.48 -17.99 -8.42
N THR A 169 10.68 -19.02 -8.64
CA THR A 169 9.24 -19.00 -8.50
C THR A 169 8.87 -19.45 -7.08
N LEU A 170 8.02 -18.69 -6.42
CA LEU A 170 7.53 -18.95 -5.08
C LEU A 170 6.25 -19.78 -5.09
N GLU A 171 5.86 -20.33 -3.93
CA GLU A 171 4.60 -21.07 -3.74
C GLU A 171 3.34 -20.27 -4.12
N THR A 172 3.43 -18.94 -4.04
CA THR A 172 2.36 -18.01 -4.45
C THR A 172 2.32 -17.74 -5.95
N GLY A 173 3.24 -18.31 -6.74
CA GLY A 173 3.41 -18.03 -8.15
C GLY A 173 4.19 -16.77 -8.50
N ALA A 174 4.62 -16.00 -7.50
CA ALA A 174 5.46 -14.83 -7.71
C ALA A 174 6.88 -15.24 -8.13
N THR A 175 7.51 -14.44 -8.99
CA THR A 175 8.92 -14.62 -9.36
C THR A 175 9.77 -13.55 -8.68
N VAL A 176 10.80 -13.99 -7.97
CA VAL A 176 11.77 -13.11 -7.29
C VAL A 176 13.19 -13.46 -7.73
N THR A 177 14.09 -12.49 -7.65
CA THR A 177 15.51 -12.71 -7.96
C THR A 177 16.26 -13.13 -6.70
N VAL A 178 16.89 -14.31 -6.75
CA VAL A 178 17.59 -14.91 -5.60
C VAL A 178 19.04 -15.20 -5.92
N PRO A 179 19.93 -15.31 -4.91
CA PRO A 179 21.31 -15.78 -5.09
C PRO A 179 21.37 -17.21 -5.65
N MET A 180 22.48 -17.57 -6.29
CA MET A 180 22.67 -18.86 -6.95
C MET A 180 22.59 -20.08 -6.03
N PHE A 181 22.83 -19.90 -4.73
CA PHE A 181 22.83 -21.00 -3.76
C PHE A 181 21.42 -21.42 -3.29
N ILE A 182 20.38 -20.67 -3.64
CA ILE A 182 19.00 -21.00 -3.32
C ILE A 182 18.52 -22.12 -4.27
N ASN A 183 17.88 -23.14 -3.70
CA ASN A 183 17.38 -24.30 -4.43
C ASN A 183 15.86 -24.43 -4.28
N ASP A 184 15.29 -25.32 -5.08
CA ASP A 184 13.88 -25.70 -4.97
C ASP A 184 13.64 -26.34 -3.60
N GLY A 185 12.59 -25.90 -2.91
CA GLY A 185 12.23 -26.31 -1.56
C GLY A 185 12.84 -25.43 -0.44
N ASP A 186 13.75 -24.51 -0.75
CA ASP A 186 14.26 -23.57 0.25
C ASP A 186 13.17 -22.58 0.68
N MET A 187 13.13 -22.28 2.00
CA MET A 187 12.32 -21.19 2.53
C MET A 187 13.12 -19.89 2.48
N ILE A 188 12.52 -18.86 1.92
CA ILE A 188 13.17 -17.55 1.82
C ILE A 188 12.27 -16.46 2.40
N ARG A 189 12.90 -15.45 2.98
CA ARG A 189 12.24 -14.23 3.40
C ARG A 189 12.36 -13.17 2.31
N VAL A 190 11.22 -12.58 1.96
CA VAL A 190 11.07 -11.57 0.91
C VAL A 190 10.48 -10.29 1.49
N ASP A 191 11.00 -9.12 1.10
CA ASP A 191 10.36 -7.83 1.37
C ASP A 191 9.22 -7.62 0.36
N THR A 192 7.98 -7.58 0.84
CA THR A 192 6.78 -7.48 0.00
C THR A 192 6.64 -6.13 -0.71
N ARG A 193 7.34 -5.08 -0.26
CA ARG A 193 7.29 -3.73 -0.85
C ARG A 193 8.16 -3.61 -2.09
N THR A 194 9.32 -4.28 -2.08
CA THR A 194 10.31 -4.25 -3.18
C THR A 194 10.29 -5.52 -4.01
N GLY A 195 9.77 -6.62 -3.46
CA GLY A 195 9.84 -7.94 -4.08
C GLY A 195 11.24 -8.54 -4.03
N GLU A 196 12.10 -8.06 -3.14
CA GLU A 196 13.50 -8.48 -3.07
C GLU A 196 13.70 -9.59 -2.04
N TYR A 197 14.59 -10.52 -2.39
CA TYR A 197 15.08 -11.53 -1.48
C TYR A 197 15.89 -10.89 -0.34
N MET A 198 15.63 -11.31 0.88
CA MET A 198 16.35 -10.85 2.07
C MET A 198 17.31 -11.91 2.59
N GLU A 199 16.81 -13.06 2.94
CA GLU A 199 17.59 -14.16 3.52
C GLU A 199 16.91 -15.52 3.32
N ARG A 200 17.66 -16.60 3.50
CA ARG A 200 17.14 -17.96 3.58
C ARG A 200 16.83 -18.27 5.04
N VAL A 201 15.64 -18.81 5.30
CA VAL A 201 15.14 -19.18 6.63
C VAL A 201 15.45 -20.65 6.94
#